data_7942d5b1a4b16fd5395b744c2f2b44e4
#
_entry.id   7942d5b1a4b16fd5395b744c2f2b44e4
#
_cell.length_a   1.000
_cell.length_b   1.000
_cell.length_c   1.000
_cell.angle_alpha   90.00
_cell.angle_beta   90.00
_cell.angle_gamma   90.00
#
_symmetry.space_group_name_H-M   'P 1'
#
loop_
_entity.id
_entity.type
_entity.pdbx_description
1 polymer ?
#
loop_
_entity_poly.entity_id
_entity_poly.type
_entity_poly.pdbx_seq_one_letter_code
_entity_poly.pdbx_strand_id
1 'polypeptide(L)'
;MLELLFLLLPIAAAYGWYMGHRSAQQDKQKQSHQISRQYMAGLNLLLSDQSDKAVDHFIELLQVDNETIDTHLALGNLFRSRGEVDRAIRIHQNLISRSGLTLDQKNLALQQLAKDYMVSGF
;
A
#
# COMPACT_ATOMS: atom_id res chain seq x y z
N MET A 1 36.31 3.72 -42.55
CA MET A 1 36.42 3.16 -41.20
C MET A 1 35.88 4.07 -40.11
N LEU A 2 36.16 5.35 -40.16
CA LEU A 2 35.63 6.32 -39.20
C LEU A 2 34.11 6.45 -39.24
N GLU A 3 33.48 6.30 -40.39
CA GLU A 3 32.03 6.36 -40.55
C GLU A 3 31.29 5.21 -39.87
N LEU A 4 31.89 4.02 -39.82
CA LEU A 4 31.34 2.85 -39.12
C LEU A 4 31.42 2.96 -37.60
N LEU A 5 32.43 3.65 -37.09
CA LEU A 5 32.55 3.96 -35.64
C LEU A 5 31.50 4.93 -35.17
N PHE A 6 31.10 5.93 -35.99
CA PHE A 6 30.03 6.85 -35.68
C PHE A 6 28.64 6.21 -35.64
N LEU A 7 28.42 5.14 -36.39
CA LEU A 7 27.17 4.38 -36.39
C LEU A 7 27.02 3.46 -35.18
N LEU A 8 28.14 3.01 -34.58
CA LEU A 8 28.13 2.13 -33.40
C LEU A 8 27.85 2.89 -32.10
N LEU A 9 28.25 4.15 -31.99
CA LEU A 9 28.03 4.97 -30.80
C LEU A 9 26.56 5.18 -30.46
N PRO A 10 25.66 5.61 -31.37
CA PRO A 10 24.24 5.76 -31.05
C PRO A 10 23.53 4.43 -30.74
N ILE A 11 23.96 3.33 -31.34
CA ILE A 11 23.42 2.00 -31.05
C ILE A 11 23.78 1.57 -29.63
N ALA A 12 25.02 1.78 -29.20
CA ALA A 12 25.47 1.47 -27.83
C ALA A 12 24.74 2.33 -26.79
N ALA A 13 24.54 3.61 -27.06
CA ALA A 13 23.79 4.52 -26.18
C ALA A 13 22.32 4.12 -26.06
N ALA A 14 21.65 3.76 -27.16
CA ALA A 14 20.28 3.30 -27.16
C ALA A 14 20.11 1.98 -26.40
N TYR A 15 21.04 1.06 -26.55
CA TYR A 15 21.05 -0.21 -25.83
C TYR A 15 21.26 -0.02 -24.32
N GLY A 16 22.19 0.83 -23.94
CA GLY A 16 22.42 1.16 -22.52
C GLY A 16 21.21 1.82 -21.87
N TRP A 17 20.53 2.75 -22.58
CA TRP A 17 19.32 3.37 -22.09
C TRP A 17 18.17 2.35 -21.92
N TYR A 18 17.99 1.47 -22.90
CA TYR A 18 16.98 0.43 -22.85
C TYR A 18 17.20 -0.53 -21.67
N MET A 19 18.43 -0.97 -21.46
CA MET A 19 18.75 -1.86 -20.34
C MET A 19 18.58 -1.18 -18.99
N GLY A 20 18.97 0.08 -18.86
CA GLY A 20 18.75 0.85 -17.63
C GLY A 20 17.27 1.04 -17.31
N HIS A 21 16.46 1.34 -18.33
CA HIS A 21 15.01 1.50 -18.16
C HIS A 21 14.32 0.18 -17.75
N ARG A 22 14.74 -0.93 -18.36
CA ARG A 22 14.22 -2.27 -18.02
C ARG A 22 14.58 -2.67 -16.59
N SER A 23 15.80 -2.38 -16.14
CA SER A 23 16.24 -2.67 -14.78
C SER A 23 15.42 -1.89 -13.74
N ALA A 24 15.14 -0.61 -13.98
CA ALA A 24 14.30 0.22 -13.10
C ALA A 24 12.86 -0.32 -12.99
N GLN A 25 12.28 -0.79 -14.10
CA GLN A 25 10.95 -1.41 -14.10
C GLN A 25 10.92 -2.72 -13.31
N GLN A 26 11.95 -3.55 -13.43
CA GLN A 26 12.04 -4.81 -12.67
C GLN A 26 12.10 -4.57 -11.16
N ASP A 27 12.82 -3.56 -10.70
CA ASP A 27 12.91 -3.22 -9.29
C ASP A 27 11.56 -2.78 -8.73
N LYS A 28 10.80 -1.97 -9.48
CA LYS A 28 9.44 -1.56 -9.12
C LYS A 28 8.50 -2.77 -9.02
N GLN A 29 8.59 -3.71 -9.95
CA GLN A 29 7.78 -4.92 -9.93
C GLN A 29 8.11 -5.81 -8.73
N LYS A 30 9.38 -5.95 -8.35
CA LYS A 30 9.79 -6.72 -7.17
C LYS A 30 9.21 -6.14 -5.89
N GLN A 31 9.26 -4.82 -5.70
CA GLN A 31 8.65 -4.15 -4.55
C GLN A 31 7.13 -4.36 -4.50
N SER A 32 6.45 -4.23 -5.64
CA SER A 32 5.02 -4.45 -5.75
C SER A 32 4.64 -5.91 -5.39
N HIS A 33 5.41 -6.90 -5.86
CA HIS A 33 5.18 -8.30 -5.52
C HIS A 33 5.39 -8.58 -4.03
N GLN A 34 6.40 -7.97 -3.41
CA GLN A 34 6.68 -8.16 -2.00
C GLN A 34 5.55 -7.63 -1.12
N ILE A 35 5.04 -6.43 -1.43
CA ILE A 35 3.88 -5.83 -0.75
C ILE A 35 2.65 -6.71 -0.95
N SER A 36 2.40 -7.19 -2.18
CA SER A 36 1.26 -8.06 -2.49
C SER A 36 1.28 -9.37 -1.71
N ARG A 37 2.46 -10.00 -1.52
CA ARG A 37 2.60 -11.21 -0.71
C ARG A 37 2.23 -10.97 0.74
N GLN A 38 2.64 -9.85 1.32
CA GLN A 38 2.34 -9.48 2.70
C GLN A 38 0.84 -9.24 2.90
N TYR A 39 0.18 -8.57 1.97
CA TYR A 39 -1.27 -8.38 1.99
C TYR A 39 -2.01 -9.71 1.78
N MET A 40 -1.51 -10.59 0.94
CA MET A 40 -2.09 -11.93 0.76
C MET A 40 -2.01 -12.77 2.04
N ALA A 41 -0.92 -12.67 2.80
CA ALA A 41 -0.82 -13.31 4.10
C ALA A 41 -1.89 -12.80 5.07
N GLY A 42 -2.12 -11.49 5.11
CA GLY A 42 -3.20 -10.90 5.90
C GLY A 42 -4.59 -11.37 5.47
N LEU A 43 -4.84 -11.43 4.16
CA LEU A 43 -6.09 -11.93 3.60
C LEU A 43 -6.32 -13.40 3.95
N ASN A 44 -5.27 -14.23 3.93
CA ASN A 44 -5.36 -15.63 4.35
C ASN A 44 -5.76 -15.76 5.82
N LEU A 45 -5.25 -14.88 6.68
CA LEU A 45 -5.66 -14.83 8.09
C LEU A 45 -7.14 -14.47 8.24
N LEU A 46 -7.66 -13.59 7.40
CA LEU A 46 -9.09 -13.26 7.37
C LEU A 46 -9.93 -14.46 6.94
N LEU A 47 -9.50 -15.18 5.90
CA LEU A 47 -10.21 -16.34 5.37
C LEU A 47 -10.20 -17.52 6.34
N SER A 48 -9.17 -17.63 7.19
CA SER A 48 -9.07 -18.68 8.22
C SER A 48 -9.71 -18.29 9.55
N ASP A 49 -10.51 -17.22 9.57
CA ASP A 49 -11.24 -16.74 10.75
C ASP A 49 -10.32 -16.23 11.88
N GLN A 50 -9.17 -15.68 11.51
CA GLN A 50 -8.20 -15.06 12.41
C GLN A 50 -8.13 -13.55 12.20
N SER A 51 -9.28 -12.87 12.29
CA SER A 51 -9.41 -11.45 11.94
C SER A 51 -8.54 -10.54 12.81
N ASP A 52 -8.38 -10.83 14.09
CA ASP A 52 -7.53 -10.01 14.97
C ASP A 52 -6.06 -10.08 14.58
N LYS A 53 -5.56 -11.26 14.23
CA LYS A 53 -4.19 -11.43 13.71
C LYS A 53 -4.02 -10.74 12.37
N ALA A 54 -5.06 -10.76 11.52
CA ALA A 54 -5.04 -10.04 10.25
C ALA A 54 -4.91 -8.54 10.45
N VAL A 55 -5.66 -7.96 11.39
CA VAL A 55 -5.57 -6.54 11.73
C VAL A 55 -4.18 -6.17 12.21
N ASP A 56 -3.60 -6.96 13.11
CA ASP A 56 -2.24 -6.73 13.61
C ASP A 56 -1.22 -6.77 12.46
N HIS A 57 -1.35 -7.72 11.56
CA HIS A 57 -0.49 -7.85 10.39
C HIS A 57 -0.58 -6.63 9.48
N PHE A 58 -1.80 -6.15 9.17
CA PHE A 58 -1.99 -4.98 8.33
C PHE A 58 -1.46 -3.69 8.99
N ILE A 59 -1.61 -3.56 10.30
CA ILE A 59 -1.07 -2.42 11.06
C ILE A 59 0.47 -2.39 10.95
N GLU A 60 1.13 -3.54 11.05
CA GLU A 60 2.59 -3.64 10.91
C GLU A 60 3.07 -3.27 9.51
N LEU A 61 2.25 -3.54 8.48
CA LEU A 61 2.58 -3.19 7.10
C LEU A 61 2.40 -1.72 6.77
N LEU A 62 1.79 -0.93 7.64
CA LEU A 62 1.46 0.47 7.34
C LEU A 62 2.72 1.30 7.15
N GLN A 63 2.96 1.73 5.92
CA GLN A 63 3.97 2.70 5.54
C GLN A 63 3.26 4.01 5.16
N VAL A 64 3.86 5.15 5.48
CA VAL A 64 3.24 6.45 5.22
C VAL A 64 3.54 6.87 3.77
N ASP A 65 2.84 6.28 2.83
CA ASP A 65 2.76 6.70 1.44
C ASP A 65 1.30 6.67 0.99
N ASN A 66 1.02 7.30 -0.16
CA ASN A 66 -0.37 7.46 -0.62
C ASN A 66 -1.07 6.14 -0.89
N GLU A 67 -0.37 5.19 -1.48
CA GLU A 67 -0.96 3.88 -1.82
C GLU A 67 -1.28 3.06 -0.58
N THR A 68 -0.37 3.04 0.37
CA THR A 68 -0.53 2.28 1.61
C THR A 68 -1.65 2.86 2.48
N ILE A 69 -1.76 4.19 2.54
CA ILE A 69 -2.81 4.88 3.27
C ILE A 69 -4.18 4.54 2.68
N ASP A 70 -4.33 4.64 1.35
CA ASP A 70 -5.58 4.32 0.68
C ASP A 70 -5.99 2.85 0.90
N THR A 71 -5.03 1.95 0.86
CA THR A 71 -5.27 0.52 1.12
C THR A 71 -5.77 0.29 2.55
N HIS A 72 -5.17 0.95 3.53
CA HIS A 72 -5.59 0.82 4.93
C HIS A 72 -6.96 1.43 5.19
N LEU A 73 -7.28 2.55 4.54
CA LEU A 73 -8.63 3.11 4.58
C LEU A 73 -9.66 2.14 4.01
N ALA A 74 -9.35 1.53 2.87
CA ALA A 74 -10.22 0.54 2.25
C ALA A 74 -10.41 -0.71 3.13
N LEU A 75 -9.34 -1.18 3.78
CA LEU A 75 -9.42 -2.30 4.73
C LEU A 75 -10.29 -1.98 5.94
N GLY A 76 -10.12 -0.80 6.52
CA GLY A 76 -10.97 -0.35 7.63
C GLY A 76 -12.44 -0.30 7.23
N ASN A 77 -12.74 0.23 6.05
CA ASN A 77 -14.09 0.28 5.52
C ASN A 77 -14.67 -1.11 5.27
N LEU A 78 -13.85 -2.04 4.81
CA LEU A 78 -14.26 -3.44 4.62
C LEU A 78 -14.67 -4.09 5.94
N PHE A 79 -13.88 -3.92 7.00
CA PHE A 79 -14.22 -4.45 8.33
C PHE A 79 -15.54 -3.85 8.83
N ARG A 80 -15.74 -2.55 8.68
CA ARG A 80 -17.01 -1.89 9.04
C ARG A 80 -18.19 -2.48 8.28
N SER A 81 -18.04 -2.68 6.97
CA SER A 81 -19.10 -3.26 6.11
C SER A 81 -19.48 -4.68 6.53
N ARG A 82 -18.52 -5.42 7.06
CA ARG A 82 -18.75 -6.79 7.56
C ARG A 82 -19.33 -6.82 8.97
N GLY A 83 -19.57 -5.66 9.59
CA GLY A 83 -20.03 -5.58 10.98
C GLY A 83 -18.94 -5.70 12.03
N GLU A 84 -17.67 -5.77 11.62
CA GLU A 84 -16.52 -5.88 12.50
C GLU A 84 -15.99 -4.49 12.85
N VAL A 85 -16.81 -3.67 13.51
CA VAL A 85 -16.57 -2.25 13.74
C VAL A 85 -15.37 -2.00 14.65
N ASP A 86 -15.16 -2.83 15.66
CA ASP A 86 -14.02 -2.69 16.59
C ASP A 86 -12.69 -2.79 15.85
N ARG A 87 -12.61 -3.68 14.86
CA ARG A 87 -11.43 -3.85 14.02
C ARG A 87 -11.22 -2.67 13.08
N ALA A 88 -12.31 -2.14 12.51
CA ALA A 88 -12.25 -0.92 11.71
C ALA A 88 -11.72 0.25 12.52
N ILE A 89 -12.19 0.44 13.74
CA ILE A 89 -11.73 1.49 14.66
C ILE A 89 -10.23 1.35 14.92
N ARG A 90 -9.72 0.16 15.17
CA ARG A 90 -8.28 -0.07 15.40
C ARG A 90 -7.44 0.37 14.20
N ILE A 91 -7.86 0.02 13.00
CA ILE A 91 -7.15 0.40 11.78
C ILE A 91 -7.15 1.92 11.60
N HIS A 92 -8.31 2.56 11.72
CA HIS A 92 -8.43 4.00 11.53
C HIS A 92 -7.71 4.80 12.62
N GLN A 93 -7.78 4.37 13.88
CA GLN A 93 -7.04 5.00 14.99
C GLN A 93 -5.53 4.89 14.80
N ASN A 94 -5.04 3.72 14.37
CA ASN A 94 -3.62 3.53 14.09
C ASN A 94 -3.15 4.44 12.96
N LEU A 95 -3.96 4.56 11.91
CA LEU A 95 -3.66 5.43 10.79
C LEU A 95 -3.53 6.89 11.22
N ILE A 96 -4.46 7.39 12.03
CA ILE A 96 -4.46 8.77 12.55
C ILE A 96 -3.23 9.03 13.42
N SER A 97 -2.76 8.04 14.17
CA SER A 97 -1.62 8.18 15.07
C SER A 97 -0.28 8.29 14.34
N ARG A 98 -0.24 8.01 13.04
CA ARG A 98 1.00 8.06 12.26
C ARG A 98 1.43 9.49 11.99
N SER A 99 2.73 9.79 12.19
CA SER A 99 3.34 11.04 11.76
C SER A 99 3.55 11.01 10.23
N GLY A 100 3.58 12.16 9.60
CA GLY A 100 3.82 12.27 8.15
C GLY A 100 2.58 12.22 7.28
N LEU A 101 1.39 12.11 7.86
CA LEU A 101 0.13 12.25 7.12
C LEU A 101 -0.08 13.71 6.70
N THR A 102 -0.58 13.91 5.49
CA THR A 102 -1.07 15.25 5.09
C THR A 102 -2.36 15.57 5.85
N LEU A 103 -2.72 16.85 5.89
CA LEU A 103 -3.96 17.28 6.55
C LEU A 103 -5.18 16.60 5.91
N ASP A 104 -5.21 16.48 4.59
CA ASP A 104 -6.30 15.84 3.86
C ASP A 104 -6.41 14.35 4.22
N GLN A 105 -5.29 13.64 4.28
CA GLN A 105 -5.24 12.24 4.68
C GLN A 105 -5.73 12.05 6.12
N LYS A 106 -5.30 12.91 7.02
CA LYS A 106 -5.72 12.89 8.42
C LYS A 106 -7.21 13.15 8.57
N ASN A 107 -7.73 14.14 7.85
CA ASN A 107 -9.16 14.45 7.86
C ASN A 107 -9.99 13.29 7.30
N LEU A 108 -9.52 12.63 6.25
CA LEU A 108 -10.21 11.48 5.69
C LEU A 108 -10.25 10.31 6.68
N ALA A 109 -9.14 10.03 7.35
CA ALA A 109 -9.09 8.99 8.37
C ALA A 109 -10.00 9.31 9.57
N LEU A 110 -10.04 10.56 10.02
CA LEU A 110 -10.96 11.01 11.07
C LEU A 110 -12.42 10.86 10.66
N GLN A 111 -12.75 11.16 9.40
CA GLN A 111 -14.09 11.00 8.85
C GLN A 111 -14.52 9.52 8.87
N GLN A 112 -13.62 8.61 8.49
CA GLN A 112 -13.92 7.19 8.53
C GLN A 112 -14.06 6.67 9.95
N LEU A 113 -13.24 7.16 10.89
CA LEU A 113 -13.37 6.82 12.31
C LEU A 113 -14.71 7.29 12.88
N ALA A 114 -15.17 8.50 12.51
CA ALA A 114 -16.49 9.01 12.92
C ALA A 114 -17.61 8.09 12.42
N LYS A 115 -17.52 7.61 11.18
CA LYS A 115 -18.48 6.64 10.63
C LYS A 115 -18.50 5.33 11.41
N ASP A 116 -17.31 4.85 11.81
CA ASP A 116 -17.19 3.63 12.65
C ASP A 116 -17.95 3.80 13.96
N TYR A 117 -17.76 4.93 14.64
CA TYR A 117 -18.46 5.23 15.90
C TYR A 117 -19.97 5.36 15.71
N MET A 118 -20.42 5.94 14.61
CA MET A 118 -21.84 6.02 14.30
C MET A 118 -22.48 4.64 14.14
N VAL A 119 -21.80 3.72 13.48
CA VAL A 119 -22.26 2.33 13.31
C VAL A 119 -22.27 1.58 14.63
N SER A 120 -21.28 1.84 15.50
CA SER A 120 -21.18 1.19 16.81
C SER A 120 -22.17 1.71 17.85
N GLY A 121 -22.88 2.80 17.56
CA GLY A 121 -23.90 3.37 18.44
C GLY A 121 -23.40 4.41 19.43
N PHE A 122 -22.18 4.92 19.19
CA PHE A 122 -21.65 6.05 20.01
C PHE A 122 -22.04 7.41 19.47
#